data_a95d8b4dcbffe81c8e57bd041ad9061c
#
_entry.id   a95d8b4dcbffe81c8e57bd041ad9061c
#
_cell.length_a   1.000
_cell.length_b   1.000
_cell.length_c   1.000
_cell.angle_alpha   90.00
_cell.angle_beta   90.00
_cell.angle_gamma   90.00
#
_symmetry.space_group_name_H-M   'P 1'
#
loop_
_entity.id
_entity.type
_entity.pdbx_description
1 polymer ?
#
loop_
_entity_poly.entity_id
_entity_poly.type
_entity_poly.pdbx_seq_one_letter_code
_entity_poly.pdbx_strand_id
1 'polypeptide(L)'
;QKDYVKANKLLQEQLYQHYHAICMNIMSLATIARNTHKKEEIKAYLDLLKALQTIFHMEEDISFMPITEGYYEDKQEALYYVKRYVDMLLHWDEMAKRKEALLKQTLWFQEIALDKNSLPTIMGKEQLLQLLDDKDLDYLREEEEFQSLYKKIQNS
;
A
#
# COMPACT_ATOMS: atom_id res chain seq x y z
N GLN A 1 33.67 7.62 -15.70
CA GLN A 1 32.30 7.23 -16.09
C GLN A 1 31.75 6.09 -15.20
N LYS A 2 32.54 5.02 -14.95
CA LYS A 2 32.08 3.88 -14.10
C LYS A 2 31.71 4.32 -12.68
N ASP A 3 32.41 5.27 -12.10
CA ASP A 3 32.14 5.73 -10.73
C ASP A 3 30.85 6.54 -10.62
N TYR A 4 30.49 7.33 -11.64
CA TYR A 4 29.22 8.07 -11.64
C TYR A 4 28.02 7.15 -11.80
N VAL A 5 28.12 6.10 -12.62
CA VAL A 5 27.03 5.11 -12.77
C VAL A 5 26.76 4.39 -11.43
N LYS A 6 27.83 3.97 -10.77
CA LYS A 6 27.72 3.31 -9.45
C LYS A 6 27.17 4.26 -8.39
N ALA A 7 27.62 5.51 -8.37
CA ALA A 7 27.15 6.53 -7.45
C ALA A 7 25.64 6.84 -7.69
N ASN A 8 25.24 6.96 -8.96
CA ASN A 8 23.82 7.20 -9.30
C ASN A 8 22.94 6.08 -8.79
N LYS A 9 23.31 4.82 -9.03
CA LYS A 9 22.56 3.67 -8.52
C LYS A 9 22.44 3.69 -7.00
N LEU A 10 23.55 3.92 -6.29
CA LEU A 10 23.55 3.96 -4.83
C LEU A 10 22.66 5.07 -4.28
N LEU A 11 22.69 6.25 -4.90
CA LEU A 11 21.85 7.37 -4.50
C LEU A 11 20.35 7.10 -4.76
N GLN A 12 20.01 6.44 -5.86
CA GLN A 12 18.63 6.01 -6.12
C GLN A 12 18.16 4.97 -5.09
N GLU A 13 19.00 4.00 -4.74
CA GLU A 13 18.70 3.02 -3.70
C GLU A 13 18.46 3.69 -2.33
N GLN A 14 19.31 4.65 -1.95
CA GLN A 14 19.14 5.43 -0.72
C GLN A 14 17.87 6.27 -0.75
N LEU A 15 17.59 6.95 -1.86
CA LEU A 15 16.37 7.75 -2.02
C LEU A 15 15.11 6.89 -1.88
N TYR A 16 15.12 5.70 -2.47
CA TYR A 16 14.00 4.76 -2.34
C TYR A 16 13.81 4.28 -0.90
N GLN A 17 14.89 3.97 -0.19
CA GLN A 17 14.84 3.60 1.22
C GLN A 17 14.26 4.73 2.08
N HIS A 18 14.64 5.98 1.82
CA HIS A 18 14.09 7.13 2.53
C HIS A 18 12.61 7.35 2.20
N TYR A 19 12.21 7.25 0.93
CA TYR A 19 10.82 7.29 0.52
C TYR A 19 9.99 6.24 1.29
N HIS A 20 10.46 4.99 1.29
CA HIS A 20 9.80 3.89 2.00
C HIS A 20 9.69 4.16 3.50
N ALA A 21 10.77 4.61 4.14
CA ALA A 21 10.78 4.93 5.57
C ALA A 21 9.81 6.07 5.92
N ILE A 22 9.72 7.09 5.08
CA ILE A 22 8.76 8.19 5.26
C ILE A 22 7.32 7.67 5.16
N CYS A 23 7.00 6.84 4.15
CA CYS A 23 5.68 6.22 4.02
C CYS A 23 5.31 5.40 5.25
N MET A 24 6.22 4.57 5.77
CA MET A 24 6.01 3.77 6.97
C MET A 24 5.77 4.64 8.21
N ASN A 25 6.50 5.74 8.35
CA ASN A 25 6.31 6.68 9.47
C ASN A 25 4.95 7.36 9.39
N ILE A 26 4.51 7.79 8.21
CA ILE A 26 3.19 8.39 8.00
C ILE A 26 2.09 7.39 8.37
N MET A 27 2.20 6.14 7.93
CA MET A 27 1.26 5.08 8.29
C MET A 27 1.22 4.82 9.79
N SER A 28 2.37 4.83 10.46
CA SER A 28 2.45 4.69 11.91
C SER A 28 1.76 5.85 12.64
N LEU A 29 1.94 7.08 12.15
CA LEU A 29 1.25 8.27 12.69
C LEU A 29 -0.26 8.18 12.48
N ALA A 30 -0.72 7.74 11.31
CA ALA A 30 -2.15 7.51 11.04
C ALA A 30 -2.73 6.44 11.99
N THR A 31 -2.00 5.37 12.26
CA THR A 31 -2.40 4.33 13.21
C THR A 31 -2.50 4.86 14.64
N ILE A 32 -1.56 5.69 15.07
CA ILE A 32 -1.61 6.37 16.39
C ILE A 32 -2.83 7.28 16.47
N ALA A 33 -3.06 8.09 15.43
CA ALA A 33 -4.22 8.99 15.36
C ALA A 33 -5.54 8.21 15.42
N ARG A 34 -5.64 7.06 14.73
CA ARG A 34 -6.78 6.15 14.82
C ARG A 34 -7.01 5.66 16.25
N ASN A 35 -5.98 5.14 16.89
CA ASN A 35 -6.06 4.62 18.25
C ASN A 35 -6.40 5.69 19.29
N THR A 36 -6.15 6.94 18.98
CA THR A 36 -6.51 8.11 19.80
C THR A 36 -7.77 8.82 19.33
N HIS A 37 -8.50 8.25 18.38
CA HIS A 37 -9.77 8.76 17.82
C HIS A 37 -9.68 10.17 17.20
N LYS A 38 -8.55 10.52 16.61
CA LYS A 38 -8.28 11.82 16.01
C LYS A 38 -8.50 11.81 14.49
N LYS A 39 -9.74 11.82 14.05
CA LYS A 39 -10.11 11.69 12.62
C LYS A 39 -9.44 12.71 11.70
N GLU A 40 -9.32 13.96 12.12
CA GLU A 40 -8.69 15.01 11.31
C GLU A 40 -7.19 14.76 11.10
N GLU A 41 -6.51 14.23 12.13
CA GLU A 41 -5.10 13.85 12.01
C GLU A 41 -4.91 12.66 11.07
N ILE A 42 -5.79 11.65 11.13
CA ILE A 42 -5.78 10.51 10.16
C ILE A 42 -5.86 11.05 8.74
N LYS A 43 -6.85 11.91 8.46
CA LYS A 43 -7.03 12.51 7.14
C LYS A 43 -5.77 13.25 6.68
N ALA A 44 -5.20 14.08 7.54
CA ALA A 44 -4.01 14.86 7.21
C ALA A 44 -2.80 13.96 6.88
N TYR A 45 -2.59 12.88 7.63
CA TYR A 45 -1.50 11.94 7.36
C TYR A 45 -1.70 11.18 6.04
N LEU A 46 -2.92 10.75 5.74
CA LEU A 46 -3.20 10.04 4.50
C LEU A 46 -3.17 10.96 3.27
N ASP A 47 -3.61 12.21 3.41
CA ASP A 47 -3.44 13.21 2.36
C ASP A 47 -1.95 13.50 2.10
N LEU A 48 -1.12 13.53 3.16
CA LEU A 48 0.33 13.64 3.03
C LEU A 48 0.94 12.43 2.31
N LEU A 49 0.49 11.22 2.63
CA LEU A 49 0.94 10.01 1.98
C LEU A 49 0.60 10.02 0.47
N LYS A 50 -0.62 10.38 0.13
CA LYS A 50 -1.06 10.51 -1.28
C LYS A 50 -0.24 11.57 -2.02
N ALA A 51 0.02 12.73 -1.41
CA ALA A 51 0.84 13.77 -1.99
C ALA A 51 2.29 13.30 -2.24
N LEU A 52 2.88 12.56 -1.29
CA LEU A 52 4.21 11.98 -1.43
C LEU A 52 4.26 10.97 -2.58
N GLN A 53 3.27 10.09 -2.68
CA GLN A 53 3.16 9.14 -3.79
C GLN A 53 3.05 9.85 -5.14
N THR A 54 2.27 10.92 -5.22
CA THR A 54 2.16 11.72 -6.44
C THR A 54 3.49 12.37 -6.83
N ILE A 55 4.22 12.96 -5.88
CA ILE A 55 5.54 13.57 -6.12
C ILE A 55 6.54 12.55 -6.69
N PHE A 56 6.49 11.32 -6.18
CA PHE A 56 7.38 10.24 -6.62
C PHE A 56 6.83 9.39 -7.77
N HIS A 57 5.67 9.74 -8.34
CA HIS A 57 4.97 8.94 -9.37
C HIS A 57 4.75 7.48 -8.95
N MET A 58 4.36 7.30 -7.69
CA MET A 58 4.12 6.00 -7.05
C MET A 58 2.65 5.80 -6.67
N GLU A 59 1.72 6.47 -7.34
CA GLU A 59 0.27 6.41 -7.04
C GLU A 59 -0.31 5.00 -7.22
N GLU A 60 0.32 4.21 -8.09
CA GLU A 60 -0.07 2.81 -8.30
C GLU A 60 0.44 1.86 -7.19
N ASP A 61 1.35 2.32 -6.33
CA ASP A 61 1.85 1.53 -5.20
C ASP A 61 0.87 1.60 -4.03
N ILE A 62 0.06 0.57 -3.89
CA ILE A 62 -0.92 0.44 -2.80
C ILE A 62 -0.37 -0.20 -1.52
N SER A 63 0.94 -0.49 -1.47
CA SER A 63 1.57 -1.16 -0.31
C SER A 63 1.39 -0.40 1.00
N PHE A 64 1.18 0.90 0.92
CA PHE A 64 1.01 1.79 2.09
C PHE A 64 -0.44 2.26 2.29
N MET A 65 -1.39 1.76 1.52
CA MET A 65 -2.78 2.20 1.67
C MET A 65 -3.43 1.58 2.93
N PRO A 66 -3.91 2.40 3.87
CA PRO A 66 -4.58 1.91 5.06
C PRO A 66 -6.01 1.51 4.69
N ILE A 67 -6.30 0.23 4.71
CA ILE A 67 -7.64 -0.29 4.38
C ILE A 67 -8.51 -0.47 5.61
N THR A 68 -7.93 -0.56 6.79
CA THR A 68 -8.61 -0.85 8.06
C THR A 68 -8.80 0.38 8.94
N GLU A 69 -8.50 1.57 8.42
CA GLU A 69 -8.46 2.80 9.23
C GLU A 69 -9.81 3.51 9.37
N GLY A 70 -10.88 3.02 8.74
CA GLY A 70 -12.20 3.70 8.76
C GLY A 70 -12.14 5.13 8.20
N TYR A 71 -11.12 5.41 7.39
CA TYR A 71 -10.82 6.74 6.86
C TYR A 71 -11.80 7.19 5.78
N TYR A 72 -12.27 6.22 5.01
CA TYR A 72 -13.11 6.52 3.85
C TYR A 72 -14.56 6.72 4.29
N GLU A 73 -15.04 7.95 4.17
CA GLU A 73 -16.47 8.25 4.35
C GLU A 73 -17.28 7.75 3.14
N ASP A 74 -16.69 7.80 1.94
CA ASP A 74 -17.25 7.22 0.73
C ASP A 74 -16.97 5.71 0.67
N LYS A 75 -18.02 4.93 0.81
CA LYS A 75 -17.96 3.47 0.75
C LYS A 75 -17.42 2.94 -0.58
N GLN A 76 -17.67 3.62 -1.69
CA GLN A 76 -17.17 3.20 -3.01
C GLN A 76 -15.65 3.36 -3.10
N GLU A 77 -15.10 4.44 -2.55
CA GLU A 77 -13.66 4.63 -2.46
C GLU A 77 -13.02 3.57 -1.57
N ALA A 78 -13.62 3.30 -0.41
CA ALA A 78 -13.15 2.25 0.50
C ALA A 78 -13.15 0.86 -0.17
N LEU A 79 -14.23 0.49 -0.84
CA LEU A 79 -14.35 -0.77 -1.58
C LEU A 79 -13.31 -0.88 -2.69
N TYR A 80 -13.05 0.20 -3.42
CA TYR A 80 -12.01 0.25 -4.46
C TYR A 80 -10.64 -0.12 -3.88
N TYR A 81 -10.25 0.47 -2.75
CA TYR A 81 -8.96 0.18 -2.12
C TYR A 81 -8.91 -1.21 -1.48
N VAL A 82 -9.98 -1.66 -0.83
CA VAL A 82 -10.05 -3.02 -0.28
C VAL A 82 -9.89 -4.06 -1.40
N LYS A 83 -10.59 -3.88 -2.51
CA LYS A 83 -10.45 -4.78 -3.68
C LYS A 83 -9.02 -4.80 -4.22
N ARG A 84 -8.42 -3.65 -4.42
CA ARG A 84 -7.02 -3.56 -4.89
C ARG A 84 -6.05 -4.23 -3.94
N TYR A 85 -6.24 -4.05 -2.65
CA TYR A 85 -5.39 -4.67 -1.63
C TYR A 85 -5.53 -6.19 -1.63
N VAL A 86 -6.75 -6.69 -1.70
CA VAL A 86 -7.01 -8.13 -1.80
C VAL A 86 -6.42 -8.70 -3.09
N ASP A 87 -6.61 -8.04 -4.23
CA ASP A 87 -6.02 -8.48 -5.49
C ASP A 87 -4.49 -8.49 -5.44
N MET A 88 -3.88 -7.52 -4.79
CA MET A 88 -2.43 -7.50 -4.55
C MET A 88 -1.98 -8.74 -3.76
N LEU A 89 -2.69 -9.09 -2.69
CA LEU A 89 -2.31 -10.21 -1.84
C LEU A 89 -2.53 -11.57 -2.53
N LEU A 90 -3.58 -11.69 -3.34
CA LEU A 90 -3.87 -12.91 -4.09
C LEU A 90 -2.95 -13.12 -5.31
N HIS A 91 -2.47 -12.03 -5.92
CA HIS A 91 -1.67 -12.05 -7.15
C HIS A 91 -0.32 -11.35 -6.94
N TRP A 92 0.33 -11.67 -5.83
CA TRP A 92 1.55 -11.01 -5.39
C TRP A 92 2.66 -10.98 -6.45
N ASP A 93 2.89 -12.10 -7.14
CA ASP A 93 3.93 -12.18 -8.17
C ASP A 93 3.71 -11.21 -9.34
N GLU A 94 2.44 -11.01 -9.72
CA GLU A 94 2.07 -10.03 -10.75
C GLU A 94 2.24 -8.61 -10.25
N MET A 95 1.86 -8.35 -9.02
CA MET A 95 2.00 -7.03 -8.39
C MET A 95 3.46 -6.65 -8.18
N ALA A 96 4.32 -7.60 -7.82
CA ALA A 96 5.76 -7.39 -7.73
C ALA A 96 6.36 -6.97 -9.09
N LYS A 97 5.94 -7.62 -10.17
CA LYS A 97 6.34 -7.25 -11.54
C LYS A 97 5.85 -5.86 -11.93
N ARG A 98 4.59 -5.52 -11.57
CA ARG A 98 4.03 -4.17 -11.82
C ARG A 98 4.78 -3.10 -11.04
N LYS A 99 5.11 -3.35 -9.79
CA LYS A 99 5.92 -2.44 -8.96
C LYS A 99 7.31 -2.23 -9.55
N GLU A 100 7.97 -3.29 -10.00
CA GLU A 100 9.27 -3.20 -10.67
C GLU A 100 9.18 -2.38 -11.97
N ALA A 101 8.13 -2.60 -12.78
CA ALA A 101 7.89 -1.84 -13.98
C ALA A 101 7.63 -0.35 -13.67
N LEU A 102 6.90 -0.05 -12.59
CA LEU A 102 6.64 1.31 -12.14
C LEU A 102 7.93 2.03 -11.74
N LEU A 103 8.80 1.36 -10.96
CA LEU A 103 10.09 1.93 -10.56
C LEU A 103 10.96 2.26 -11.78
N LYS A 104 10.99 1.41 -12.79
CA LYS A 104 11.75 1.63 -14.04
C LYS A 104 11.24 2.80 -14.88
N GLN A 105 10.00 3.23 -14.69
CA GLN A 105 9.42 4.38 -15.40
C GLN A 105 9.80 5.73 -14.77
N THR A 106 10.33 5.72 -13.56
CA THR A 106 10.73 6.94 -12.85
C THR A 106 12.23 7.17 -12.97
N LEU A 107 12.66 8.42 -13.22
CA LEU A 107 14.08 8.74 -13.35
C LEU A 107 14.88 8.52 -12.07
N TRP A 108 14.21 8.65 -10.94
CA TRP A 108 14.85 8.57 -9.61
C TRP A 108 14.87 7.17 -9.02
N PHE A 109 14.19 6.19 -9.64
CA PHE A 109 14.14 4.80 -9.16
C PHE A 109 14.45 3.75 -10.23
N GLN A 110 14.81 4.17 -11.45
CA GLN A 110 14.98 3.25 -12.60
C GLN A 110 16.09 2.21 -12.43
N GLU A 111 17.09 2.49 -11.58
CA GLU A 111 18.24 1.60 -11.32
C GLU A 111 17.97 0.62 -10.17
N ILE A 112 16.79 0.70 -9.54
CA ILE A 112 16.43 -0.16 -8.42
C ILE A 112 16.03 -1.54 -8.92
N ALA A 113 16.67 -2.57 -8.39
CA ALA A 113 16.23 -3.95 -8.49
C ALA A 113 15.48 -4.32 -7.20
N LEU A 114 14.23 -4.77 -7.31
CA LEU A 114 13.50 -5.29 -6.15
C LEU A 114 14.11 -6.64 -5.76
N ASP A 115 14.62 -6.71 -4.54
CA ASP A 115 14.97 -7.99 -3.94
C ASP A 115 13.68 -8.73 -3.60
N LYS A 116 13.52 -9.95 -4.12
CA LYS A 116 12.36 -10.81 -3.82
C LYS A 116 12.22 -11.08 -2.32
N ASN A 117 13.32 -11.03 -1.56
CA ASN A 117 13.31 -11.21 -0.11
C ASN A 117 12.88 -9.98 0.67
N SER A 118 12.85 -8.80 0.05
CA SER A 118 12.38 -7.54 0.66
C SER A 118 10.89 -7.29 0.45
N LEU A 119 10.21 -8.19 -0.24
CA LEU A 119 8.77 -8.10 -0.45
C LEU A 119 8.03 -8.54 0.82
N PRO A 120 6.92 -7.90 1.20
CA PRO A 120 6.15 -8.31 2.36
C PRO A 120 5.75 -9.79 2.24
N THR A 121 5.74 -10.49 3.36
CA THR A 121 5.31 -11.89 3.42
C THR A 121 3.88 -11.99 2.89
N ILE A 122 3.64 -12.91 1.96
CA ILE A 122 2.31 -13.18 1.42
C ILE A 122 1.39 -13.54 2.60
N MET A 123 0.31 -12.79 2.75
CA MET A 123 -0.72 -13.17 3.72
C MET A 123 -1.39 -14.46 3.27
N GLY A 124 -1.47 -15.43 4.18
CA GLY A 124 -2.29 -16.62 3.96
C GLY A 124 -3.78 -16.26 3.91
N LYS A 125 -4.60 -17.16 3.34
CA LYS A 125 -6.05 -17.02 3.25
C LYS A 125 -6.69 -16.64 4.59
N GLU A 126 -6.30 -17.32 5.66
CA GLU A 126 -6.83 -17.07 7.00
C GLU A 126 -6.53 -15.67 7.52
N GLN A 127 -5.30 -15.19 7.29
CA GLN A 127 -4.88 -13.85 7.69
C GLN A 127 -5.63 -12.77 6.90
N LEU A 128 -5.90 -13.03 5.61
CA LEU A 128 -6.66 -12.13 4.77
C LEU A 128 -8.14 -12.06 5.21
N LEU A 129 -8.73 -13.19 5.57
CA LEU A 129 -10.09 -13.22 6.13
C LEU A 129 -10.14 -12.49 7.48
N GLN A 130 -9.15 -12.68 8.36
CA GLN A 130 -9.06 -11.93 9.61
C GLN A 130 -8.97 -10.43 9.39
N LEU A 131 -8.22 -9.99 8.38
CA LEU A 131 -8.14 -8.59 8.02
C LEU A 131 -9.51 -8.03 7.57
N LEU A 132 -10.25 -8.79 6.75
CA LEU A 132 -11.58 -8.39 6.31
C LEU A 132 -12.63 -8.47 7.43
N ASP A 133 -12.38 -9.25 8.47
CA ASP A 133 -13.21 -9.34 9.68
C ASP A 133 -12.92 -8.22 10.69
N ASP A 134 -11.95 -7.33 10.41
CA ASP A 134 -11.65 -6.20 11.27
C ASP A 134 -12.88 -5.28 11.42
N LYS A 135 -13.10 -4.82 12.65
CA LYS A 135 -14.22 -3.93 13.00
C LYS A 135 -14.21 -2.62 12.22
N ASP A 136 -13.04 -2.16 11.80
CA ASP A 136 -12.92 -0.95 11.00
C ASP A 136 -13.56 -1.08 9.61
N LEU A 137 -13.87 -2.31 9.18
CA LEU A 137 -14.57 -2.61 7.93
C LEU A 137 -16.06 -2.98 8.13
N ASP A 138 -16.58 -2.91 9.35
CA ASP A 138 -17.99 -3.27 9.64
C ASP A 138 -19.00 -2.48 8.79
N TYR A 139 -18.70 -1.22 8.48
CA TYR A 139 -19.55 -0.38 7.65
C TYR A 139 -19.66 -0.82 6.17
N LEU A 140 -18.76 -1.73 5.72
CA LEU A 140 -18.74 -2.30 4.37
C LEU A 140 -19.41 -3.68 4.30
N ARG A 141 -19.68 -4.33 5.42
CA ARG A 141 -20.11 -5.74 5.47
C ARG A 141 -21.41 -6.03 4.71
N GLU A 142 -22.31 -5.07 4.65
CA GLU A 142 -23.60 -5.21 3.96
C GLU A 142 -23.51 -4.89 2.45
N GLU A 143 -22.38 -4.35 1.98
CA GLU A 143 -22.19 -4.05 0.56
C GLU A 143 -21.98 -5.35 -0.23
N GLU A 144 -22.74 -5.51 -1.31
CA GLU A 144 -22.71 -6.73 -2.15
C GLU A 144 -21.31 -7.01 -2.70
N GLU A 145 -20.57 -5.96 -3.08
CA GLU A 145 -19.20 -6.09 -3.56
C GLU A 145 -18.25 -6.62 -2.49
N PHE A 146 -18.41 -6.18 -1.24
CA PHE A 146 -17.61 -6.66 -0.11
C PHE A 146 -17.90 -8.14 0.16
N GLN A 147 -19.17 -8.54 0.18
CA GLN A 147 -19.58 -9.92 0.38
C GLN A 147 -19.08 -10.84 -0.75
N SER A 148 -19.13 -10.37 -1.99
CA SER A 148 -18.59 -11.08 -3.15
C SER A 148 -17.09 -11.31 -3.03
N LEU A 149 -16.35 -10.28 -2.59
CA LEU A 149 -14.91 -10.34 -2.36
C LEU A 149 -14.57 -11.34 -1.24
N TYR A 150 -15.29 -11.29 -0.13
CA TYR A 150 -15.13 -12.21 0.99
C TYR A 150 -15.34 -13.66 0.57
N LYS A 151 -16.44 -13.95 -0.16
CA LYS A 151 -16.72 -15.27 -0.71
C LYS A 151 -15.63 -15.76 -1.69
N LYS A 152 -15.12 -14.88 -2.54
CA LYS A 152 -14.03 -15.20 -3.47
C LYS A 152 -12.80 -15.71 -2.71
N ILE A 153 -12.46 -15.06 -1.59
CA ILE A 153 -11.32 -15.46 -0.76
C ILE A 153 -11.61 -16.77 -0.05
N GLN A 154 -12.82 -16.96 0.49
CA GLN A 154 -13.20 -18.22 1.15
C GLN A 154 -13.09 -19.44 0.21
N ASN A 155 -13.37 -19.23 -1.08
CA ASN A 155 -13.39 -20.29 -2.10
C ASN A 155 -12.07 -20.46 -2.86
N SER A 156 -11.11 -19.55 -2.66
CA SER A 156 -9.74 -19.68 -3.21
C SER A 156 -8.88 -20.56 -2.30
#